data_ad0b0de1fae6daec7f220793a7efa261
#
_entry.id   ad0b0de1fae6daec7f220793a7efa261
#
_cell.length_a   1.000
_cell.length_b   1.000
_cell.length_c   1.000
_cell.angle_alpha   90.00
_cell.angle_beta   90.00
_cell.angle_gamma   90.00
#
_symmetry.space_group_name_H-M   'P 1'
#
loop_
_entity.id
_entity.type
_entity.pdbx_description
1 polymer ?
#
loop_
_entity_poly.entity_id
_entity_poly.type
_entity_poly.pdbx_seq_one_letter_code
_entity_poly.pdbx_strand_id
1 'polypeptide(L)'
;GRYLAQAGDCKACHTDIDNDGIPFAGGRALKTPFGTIYSANLTPEDETGLGRWSREDFYNALNEGIDDEGRHLYPAMPYPYFTLMTRQQTDAIFAYLQSLEPVHVEEEENDLPFPLNIRMSVSGWKLLFFEDEEFEVDPDRSEAWNRGRFLVDGPLHCGGCHTGKNILGAGKDDEYLRGGTLENWFAPNIRGGENGGIAHWSEDDIFEFLKYGRAKHTAPMQRMGEVVSISTQFLEEKDLRSVATYLKSLDDTPREPEEAPDPAQ
;
A
#
# COMPACT_ATOMS: atom_id res chain seq x y z
N GLY A 1 6.83 15.68 4.29
CA GLY A 1 7.54 14.50 3.79
C GLY A 1 7.55 13.36 4.79
N ARG A 2 8.18 13.52 5.95
CA ARG A 2 8.25 12.46 6.97
C ARG A 2 6.90 11.85 7.31
N TYR A 3 5.86 12.65 7.49
CA TYR A 3 4.52 12.19 7.79
C TYR A 3 3.94 11.29 6.69
N LEU A 4 4.10 11.69 5.42
CA LEU A 4 3.62 10.91 4.28
C LEU A 4 4.44 9.63 4.07
N ALA A 5 5.77 9.70 4.24
CA ALA A 5 6.61 8.50 4.24
C ALA A 5 6.24 7.51 5.35
N GLN A 6 5.79 8.04 6.50
CA GLN A 6 5.27 7.23 7.60
C GLN A 6 3.92 6.59 7.21
N ALA A 7 3.00 7.37 6.63
CA ALA A 7 1.71 6.87 6.16
C ALA A 7 1.89 5.81 5.04
N GLY A 8 2.82 6.05 4.11
CA GLY A 8 3.14 5.12 3.02
C GLY A 8 3.90 3.87 3.45
N ASP A 9 4.15 3.72 4.75
CA ASP A 9 4.86 2.56 5.33
C ASP A 9 6.23 2.28 4.68
N CYS A 10 6.86 3.34 4.13
CA CYS A 10 8.13 3.22 3.38
C CYS A 10 9.20 2.51 4.20
N LYS A 11 9.29 2.86 5.51
CA LYS A 11 10.29 2.27 6.40
C LYS A 11 10.11 0.76 6.58
N ALA A 12 8.88 0.26 6.68
CA ALA A 12 8.65 -1.15 6.93
C ALA A 12 9.11 -2.02 5.74
N CYS A 13 8.76 -1.58 4.52
CA CYS A 13 9.20 -2.30 3.32
C CYS A 13 10.68 -2.09 2.99
N HIS A 14 11.21 -0.89 3.20
CA HIS A 14 12.58 -0.53 2.83
C HIS A 14 13.57 -0.59 4.01
N THR A 15 13.36 -1.54 4.92
CA THR A 15 14.29 -1.89 6.00
C THR A 15 14.29 -3.39 6.17
N ASP A 16 15.43 -4.03 6.14
CA ASP A 16 15.54 -5.45 6.44
C ASP A 16 15.41 -5.71 7.95
N ILE A 17 14.16 -5.62 8.43
CA ILE A 17 13.84 -5.74 9.85
C ILE A 17 14.09 -7.14 10.42
N ASP A 18 14.13 -8.15 9.55
CA ASP A 18 14.37 -9.54 9.96
C ASP A 18 15.85 -9.78 10.31
N ASN A 19 16.76 -8.93 9.80
CA ASN A 19 18.20 -8.99 10.03
C ASN A 19 18.76 -7.70 10.70
N ASP A 20 17.95 -6.98 11.45
CA ASP A 20 18.34 -5.74 12.13
C ASP A 20 18.93 -4.68 11.17
N GLY A 21 18.41 -4.62 9.94
CA GLY A 21 18.87 -3.71 8.90
C GLY A 21 18.71 -2.24 9.25
N ILE A 22 19.52 -1.40 8.60
CA ILE A 22 19.47 0.05 8.79
C ILE A 22 18.17 0.61 8.19
N PRO A 23 17.44 1.49 8.91
CA PRO A 23 16.20 2.06 8.40
C PRO A 23 16.36 2.71 7.03
N PHE A 24 15.45 2.38 6.12
CA PHE A 24 15.40 2.85 4.72
C PHE A 24 16.55 2.36 3.82
N ALA A 25 17.47 1.54 4.30
CA ALA A 25 18.60 1.05 3.49
C ALA A 25 18.23 -0.13 2.57
N GLY A 26 16.96 -0.55 2.53
CA GLY A 26 16.51 -1.64 1.66
C GLY A 26 16.86 -3.04 2.16
N GLY A 27 16.96 -3.98 1.22
CA GLY A 27 17.41 -5.36 1.46
C GLY A 27 16.33 -6.30 2.03
N ARG A 28 15.13 -5.82 2.30
CA ARG A 28 14.04 -6.67 2.81
C ARG A 28 13.52 -7.61 1.73
N ALA A 29 13.52 -8.91 2.04
CA ALA A 29 12.95 -9.95 1.19
C ALA A 29 11.41 -9.95 1.27
N LEU A 30 10.76 -9.47 0.23
CA LEU A 30 9.30 -9.48 0.07
C LEU A 30 8.90 -10.75 -0.69
N LYS A 31 8.41 -11.75 0.04
CA LYS A 31 7.93 -13.00 -0.57
C LYS A 31 6.58 -12.77 -1.21
N THR A 32 6.43 -13.19 -2.46
CA THR A 32 5.19 -13.11 -3.22
C THR A 32 4.85 -14.48 -3.80
N PRO A 33 3.63 -14.72 -4.27
CA PRO A 33 3.29 -15.95 -5.02
C PRO A 33 4.12 -16.12 -6.30
N PHE A 34 4.80 -15.06 -6.75
CA PHE A 34 5.56 -15.02 -7.99
C PHE A 34 7.07 -15.14 -7.79
N GLY A 35 7.54 -15.18 -6.55
CA GLY A 35 8.95 -15.21 -6.17
C GLY A 35 9.29 -14.12 -5.15
N THR A 36 10.59 -13.92 -4.90
CA THR A 36 11.07 -12.95 -3.91
C THR A 36 11.52 -11.67 -4.60
N ILE A 37 11.07 -10.53 -4.07
CA ILE A 37 11.48 -9.19 -4.48
C ILE A 37 12.22 -8.56 -3.30
N TYR A 38 13.39 -7.98 -3.55
CA TYR A 38 14.14 -7.25 -2.54
C TYR A 38 13.86 -5.76 -2.64
N SER A 39 13.65 -5.13 -1.49
CA SER A 39 13.37 -3.69 -1.44
C SER A 39 14.62 -2.87 -1.67
N ALA A 40 14.50 -1.79 -2.46
CA ALA A 40 15.59 -0.89 -2.79
C ALA A 40 16.01 -0.01 -1.60
N ASN A 41 17.22 0.51 -1.64
CA ASN A 41 17.76 1.50 -0.73
C ASN A 41 17.15 2.88 -1.01
N LEU A 42 16.46 3.46 -0.04
CA LEU A 42 15.86 4.80 -0.11
C LEU A 42 16.71 5.89 0.57
N THR A 43 17.89 5.57 1.05
CA THR A 43 18.80 6.59 1.60
C THR A 43 19.44 7.41 0.47
N PRO A 44 19.91 8.65 0.75
CA PRO A 44 20.56 9.49 -0.29
C PRO A 44 22.00 9.07 -0.59
N GLU A 45 22.25 7.78 -0.67
CA GLU A 45 23.54 7.22 -1.08
C GLU A 45 23.62 7.19 -2.62
N ASP A 46 24.78 7.54 -3.18
CA ASP A 46 24.91 7.83 -4.60
C ASP A 46 24.92 6.61 -5.52
N GLU A 47 25.35 5.45 -5.05
CA GLU A 47 25.57 4.27 -5.90
C GLU A 47 24.41 3.28 -5.82
N THR A 48 23.86 3.07 -4.63
CA THR A 48 22.84 2.06 -4.36
C THR A 48 21.51 2.65 -3.86
N GLY A 49 21.46 3.96 -3.65
CA GLY A 49 20.30 4.66 -3.09
C GLY A 49 19.76 5.76 -4.01
N LEU A 50 19.07 6.74 -3.40
CA LEU A 50 18.42 7.84 -4.11
C LEU A 50 19.33 9.07 -4.30
N GLY A 51 20.65 8.99 -4.04
CA GLY A 51 21.52 10.16 -4.06
C GLY A 51 21.62 10.85 -5.41
N ARG A 52 21.54 10.10 -6.51
CA ARG A 52 21.57 10.63 -7.89
C ARG A 52 20.21 10.88 -8.51
N TRP A 53 19.13 10.46 -7.83
CA TRP A 53 17.79 10.61 -8.34
C TRP A 53 17.35 12.08 -8.35
N SER A 54 16.67 12.47 -9.40
CA SER A 54 15.95 13.73 -9.46
C SER A 54 14.57 13.59 -8.79
N ARG A 55 13.92 14.73 -8.54
CA ARG A 55 12.52 14.75 -8.09
C ARG A 55 11.56 14.12 -9.10
N GLU A 56 11.92 14.23 -10.38
CA GLU A 56 11.13 13.64 -11.47
C GLU A 56 11.23 12.13 -11.45
N ASP A 57 12.44 11.57 -11.30
CA ASP A 57 12.63 10.12 -11.20
C ASP A 57 11.85 9.54 -10.02
N PHE A 58 11.93 10.20 -8.86
CA PHE A 58 11.19 9.77 -7.68
C PHE A 58 9.67 9.88 -7.86
N TYR A 59 9.19 10.95 -8.50
CA TYR A 59 7.78 11.08 -8.84
C TYR A 59 7.32 9.96 -9.76
N ASN A 60 8.06 9.70 -10.84
CA ASN A 60 7.73 8.64 -11.78
C ASN A 60 7.75 7.26 -11.12
N ALA A 61 8.65 7.03 -10.16
CA ALA A 61 8.68 5.78 -9.41
C ALA A 61 7.43 5.57 -8.54
N LEU A 62 6.95 6.62 -7.86
CA LEU A 62 5.78 6.54 -6.99
C LEU A 62 4.46 6.58 -7.75
N ASN A 63 4.36 7.41 -8.78
CA ASN A 63 3.10 7.63 -9.48
C ASN A 63 2.94 6.74 -10.71
N GLU A 64 4.02 6.46 -11.43
CA GLU A 64 3.97 5.66 -12.65
C GLU A 64 4.63 4.28 -12.52
N GLY A 65 5.36 4.00 -11.43
CA GLY A 65 6.11 2.75 -11.27
C GLY A 65 7.21 2.61 -12.33
N ILE A 66 8.00 3.68 -12.55
CA ILE A 66 9.14 3.72 -13.48
C ILE A 66 10.34 4.28 -12.73
N ASP A 67 11.47 3.58 -12.72
CA ASP A 67 12.70 4.01 -12.06
C ASP A 67 13.50 5.04 -12.91
N ASP A 68 14.64 5.51 -12.37
CA ASP A 68 15.52 6.51 -12.99
C ASP A 68 16.19 6.02 -14.30
N GLU A 69 16.21 4.72 -14.55
CA GLU A 69 16.68 4.13 -15.81
C GLU A 69 15.55 3.84 -16.81
N GLY A 70 14.31 4.22 -16.47
CA GLY A 70 13.13 3.98 -17.30
C GLY A 70 12.61 2.54 -17.25
N ARG A 71 13.01 1.73 -16.26
CA ARG A 71 12.55 0.35 -16.07
C ARG A 71 11.27 0.32 -15.25
N HIS A 72 10.37 -0.59 -15.60
CA HIS A 72 9.13 -0.79 -14.83
C HIS A 72 9.42 -1.43 -13.47
N LEU A 73 8.82 -0.86 -12.41
CA LEU A 73 8.82 -1.43 -11.07
C LEU A 73 7.77 -2.54 -10.95
N TYR A 74 8.09 -3.60 -10.21
CA TYR A 74 7.10 -4.62 -9.87
C TYR A 74 6.01 -4.03 -8.95
N PRO A 75 4.73 -4.42 -9.09
CA PRO A 75 3.63 -3.87 -8.30
C PRO A 75 3.63 -4.33 -6.82
N ALA A 76 4.70 -4.99 -6.36
CA ALA A 76 5.04 -5.11 -4.94
C ALA A 76 5.39 -3.74 -4.34
N MET A 77 5.96 -2.82 -5.13
CA MET A 77 5.96 -1.38 -4.87
C MET A 77 4.54 -0.86 -5.14
N PRO A 78 3.84 -0.30 -4.15
CA PRO A 78 2.41 0.00 -4.27
C PRO A 78 2.12 1.30 -5.05
N TYR A 79 2.81 1.55 -6.16
CA TYR A 79 2.56 2.69 -7.04
C TYR A 79 1.10 2.76 -7.56
N PRO A 80 0.33 1.65 -7.71
CA PRO A 80 -1.08 1.75 -8.07
C PRO A 80 -1.96 2.46 -7.03
N TYR A 81 -1.46 2.64 -5.83
CA TYR A 81 -2.09 3.43 -4.76
C TYR A 81 -1.43 4.81 -4.64
N PHE A 82 -0.11 4.86 -4.77
CA PHE A 82 0.66 6.10 -4.62
C PHE A 82 0.40 7.10 -5.75
N THR A 83 -0.07 6.64 -6.91
CA THR A 83 -0.48 7.51 -8.03
C THR A 83 -1.52 8.55 -7.60
N LEU A 84 -2.34 8.28 -6.58
CA LEU A 84 -3.30 9.22 -6.00
C LEU A 84 -2.64 10.41 -5.27
N MET A 85 -1.34 10.35 -5.00
CA MET A 85 -0.63 11.45 -4.35
C MET A 85 -0.25 12.53 -5.37
N THR A 86 -0.43 13.79 -4.96
CA THR A 86 -0.02 14.93 -5.79
C THR A 86 1.51 15.03 -5.89
N ARG A 87 1.99 15.68 -6.93
CA ARG A 87 3.40 16.01 -7.12
C ARG A 87 4.02 16.68 -5.88
N GLN A 88 3.31 17.60 -5.24
CA GLN A 88 3.80 18.26 -4.03
C GLN A 88 4.00 17.28 -2.87
N GLN A 89 3.14 16.28 -2.75
CA GLN A 89 3.22 15.26 -1.70
C GLN A 89 4.41 14.33 -1.93
N THR A 90 4.61 13.87 -3.16
CA THR A 90 5.75 13.02 -3.52
C THR A 90 7.07 13.76 -3.41
N ASP A 91 7.15 15.02 -3.86
CA ASP A 91 8.33 15.88 -3.68
C ASP A 91 8.67 16.09 -2.20
N ALA A 92 7.66 16.19 -1.34
CA ALA A 92 7.88 16.31 0.10
C ALA A 92 8.43 15.01 0.72
N ILE A 93 7.98 13.84 0.26
CA ILE A 93 8.56 12.55 0.67
C ILE A 93 10.02 12.47 0.24
N PHE A 94 10.31 12.78 -1.02
CA PHE A 94 11.67 12.79 -1.55
C PHE A 94 12.61 13.69 -0.74
N ALA A 95 12.18 14.93 -0.46
CA ALA A 95 12.96 15.86 0.37
C ALA A 95 13.26 15.32 1.79
N TYR A 96 12.33 14.54 2.36
CA TYR A 96 12.57 13.85 3.63
C TYR A 96 13.62 12.74 3.49
N LEU A 97 13.49 11.89 2.46
CA LEU A 97 14.44 10.79 2.23
C LEU A 97 15.84 11.33 1.94
N GLN A 98 15.95 12.42 1.19
CA GLN A 98 17.22 13.12 0.93
C GLN A 98 17.85 13.77 2.19
N SER A 99 17.13 13.87 3.29
CA SER A 99 17.64 14.36 4.56
C SER A 99 18.16 13.26 5.49
N LEU A 100 18.06 12.00 5.08
CA LEU A 100 18.56 10.85 5.84
C LEU A 100 20.07 10.73 5.71
N GLU A 101 20.70 9.96 6.61
CA GLU A 101 22.12 9.60 6.47
C GLU A 101 22.27 8.63 5.29
N PRO A 102 23.24 8.86 4.37
CA PRO A 102 23.50 7.95 3.28
C PRO A 102 24.10 6.63 3.80
N VAL A 103 23.57 5.52 3.31
CA VAL A 103 24.02 4.17 3.70
C VAL A 103 24.26 3.37 2.44
N HIS A 104 25.49 2.92 2.22
CA HIS A 104 25.81 2.04 1.11
C HIS A 104 25.43 0.60 1.48
N VAL A 105 24.57 -0.02 0.66
CA VAL A 105 24.16 -1.43 0.79
C VAL A 105 24.14 -2.04 -0.61
N GLU A 106 24.83 -3.16 -0.81
CA GLU A 106 24.75 -3.87 -2.07
C GLU A 106 23.31 -4.37 -2.31
N GLU A 107 22.77 -4.11 -3.51
CA GLU A 107 21.44 -4.55 -3.88
C GLU A 107 21.43 -6.06 -4.14
N GLU A 108 20.42 -6.74 -3.57
CA GLU A 108 20.14 -8.12 -3.89
C GLU A 108 19.28 -8.22 -5.16
N GLU A 109 19.60 -9.17 -6.03
CA GLU A 109 18.81 -9.43 -7.23
C GLU A 109 17.48 -10.13 -6.86
N ASN A 110 16.40 -9.71 -7.51
CA ASN A 110 15.10 -10.34 -7.34
C ASN A 110 15.14 -11.80 -7.82
N ASP A 111 14.60 -12.71 -7.02
CA ASP A 111 14.45 -14.13 -7.36
C ASP A 111 13.05 -14.38 -7.94
N LEU A 112 12.93 -14.17 -9.24
CA LEU A 112 11.68 -14.31 -9.98
C LEU A 112 11.85 -15.30 -11.13
N PRO A 113 10.90 -16.24 -11.35
CA PRO A 113 10.95 -17.18 -12.45
C PRO A 113 10.72 -16.50 -13.80
N PHE A 114 11.28 -17.07 -14.87
CA PHE A 114 10.93 -16.64 -16.23
C PHE A 114 9.44 -16.85 -16.50
N PRO A 115 8.74 -15.90 -17.16
CA PRO A 115 9.24 -14.64 -17.75
C PRO A 115 9.17 -13.42 -16.78
N LEU A 116 8.83 -13.58 -15.53
CA LEU A 116 8.60 -12.49 -14.58
C LEU A 116 9.90 -11.77 -14.19
N ASN A 117 11.04 -12.41 -14.35
CA ASN A 117 12.37 -11.79 -14.17
C ASN A 117 12.72 -10.78 -15.29
N ILE A 118 11.92 -10.70 -16.34
CA ILE A 118 12.07 -9.68 -17.39
C ILE A 118 11.17 -8.48 -17.05
N ARG A 119 11.76 -7.36 -16.63
CA ARG A 119 11.00 -6.15 -16.23
C ARG A 119 10.04 -5.63 -17.30
N MET A 120 10.34 -5.84 -18.58
CA MET A 120 9.41 -5.50 -19.66
C MET A 120 8.06 -6.25 -19.57
N SER A 121 7.98 -7.42 -18.92
CA SER A 121 6.72 -8.14 -18.70
C SER A 121 5.75 -7.33 -17.84
N VAL A 122 6.25 -6.44 -16.97
CA VAL A 122 5.43 -5.56 -16.13
C VAL A 122 4.69 -4.52 -16.94
N SER A 123 5.21 -4.10 -18.12
CA SER A 123 4.47 -3.16 -19.01
C SER A 123 3.13 -3.74 -19.47
N GLY A 124 3.08 -5.04 -19.75
CA GLY A 124 1.84 -5.73 -20.08
C GLY A 124 0.87 -5.80 -18.89
N TRP A 125 1.39 -6.02 -17.68
CA TRP A 125 0.59 -5.96 -16.46
C TRP A 125 0.02 -4.56 -16.22
N LYS A 126 0.84 -3.52 -16.36
CA LYS A 126 0.40 -2.12 -16.23
C LYS A 126 -0.69 -1.76 -17.23
N LEU A 127 -0.56 -2.17 -18.49
CA LEU A 127 -1.57 -1.91 -19.51
C LEU A 127 -2.95 -2.50 -19.15
N LEU A 128 -2.99 -3.59 -18.39
CA LEU A 128 -4.24 -4.29 -18.03
C LEU A 128 -4.83 -3.86 -16.68
N PHE A 129 -4.00 -3.37 -15.76
CA PHE A 129 -4.39 -3.26 -14.35
C PHE A 129 -3.93 -1.96 -13.67
N PHE A 130 -3.21 -1.10 -14.35
CA PHE A 130 -2.76 0.17 -13.78
C PHE A 130 -3.44 1.33 -14.50
N GLU A 131 -4.09 2.17 -13.74
CA GLU A 131 -4.63 3.45 -14.17
C GLU A 131 -3.87 4.54 -13.41
N ASP A 132 -3.37 5.53 -14.16
CA ASP A 132 -2.77 6.72 -13.59
C ASP A 132 -3.90 7.71 -13.26
N GLU A 133 -4.22 7.84 -11.99
CA GLU A 133 -5.33 8.64 -11.51
C GLU A 133 -4.86 9.66 -10.46
N GLU A 134 -5.36 10.88 -10.55
CA GLU A 134 -5.26 11.84 -9.45
C GLU A 134 -6.44 11.67 -8.50
N PHE A 135 -6.20 11.89 -7.20
CA PHE A 135 -7.28 11.84 -6.21
C PHE A 135 -8.27 12.98 -6.42
N GLU A 136 -9.52 12.63 -6.70
CA GLU A 136 -10.61 13.57 -6.82
C GLU A 136 -11.45 13.63 -5.54
N VAL A 137 -11.68 14.86 -5.05
CA VAL A 137 -12.56 15.11 -3.90
C VAL A 137 -14.01 14.92 -4.31
N ASP A 138 -14.76 14.10 -3.58
CA ASP A 138 -16.22 14.00 -3.73
C ASP A 138 -16.90 15.19 -3.03
N PRO A 139 -17.53 16.11 -3.78
CA PRO A 139 -18.13 17.31 -3.22
C PRO A 139 -19.38 17.03 -2.38
N ASP A 140 -19.98 15.85 -2.51
CA ASP A 140 -21.18 15.44 -1.78
C ASP A 140 -20.85 14.77 -0.43
N ARG A 141 -19.56 14.60 -0.14
CA ARG A 141 -19.04 13.99 1.08
C ARG A 141 -18.31 14.99 1.97
N SER A 142 -18.24 14.67 3.26
CA SER A 142 -17.51 15.51 4.21
C SER A 142 -16.01 15.55 3.96
N GLU A 143 -15.33 16.59 4.46
CA GLU A 143 -13.86 16.69 4.43
C GLU A 143 -13.20 15.46 5.10
N ALA A 144 -13.75 15.01 6.24
CA ALA A 144 -13.23 13.84 6.95
C ALA A 144 -13.37 12.56 6.10
N TRP A 145 -14.50 12.38 5.41
CA TRP A 145 -14.69 11.23 4.53
C TRP A 145 -13.70 11.24 3.36
N ASN A 146 -13.57 12.38 2.67
CA ASN A 146 -12.61 12.52 1.57
C ASN A 146 -11.17 12.31 2.03
N ARG A 147 -10.82 12.85 3.19
CA ARG A 147 -9.49 12.63 3.78
C ARG A 147 -9.25 11.16 4.11
N GLY A 148 -10.24 10.48 4.68
CA GLY A 148 -10.18 9.05 4.98
C GLY A 148 -10.02 8.22 3.72
N ARG A 149 -10.81 8.51 2.68
CA ARG A 149 -10.71 7.86 1.37
C ARG A 149 -9.31 8.03 0.77
N PHE A 150 -8.81 9.26 0.72
CA PHE A 150 -7.46 9.53 0.23
C PHE A 150 -6.40 8.72 0.97
N LEU A 151 -6.50 8.64 2.30
CA LEU A 151 -5.53 7.89 3.10
C LEU A 151 -5.62 6.39 2.85
N VAL A 152 -6.82 5.82 2.79
CA VAL A 152 -7.06 4.38 2.62
C VAL A 152 -6.68 3.91 1.22
N ASP A 153 -7.08 4.68 0.19
CA ASP A 153 -6.87 4.32 -1.22
C ASP A 153 -5.47 4.71 -1.71
N GLY A 154 -4.88 5.75 -1.12
CA GLY A 154 -3.56 6.27 -1.45
C GLY A 154 -2.47 5.79 -0.48
N PRO A 155 -1.90 6.68 0.35
CA PRO A 155 -0.67 6.38 1.08
C PRO A 155 -0.74 5.18 2.04
N LEU A 156 -1.86 4.94 2.72
CA LEU A 156 -2.00 3.74 3.57
C LEU A 156 -2.21 2.45 2.77
N HIS A 157 -2.57 2.53 1.51
CA HIS A 157 -2.75 1.40 0.56
C HIS A 157 -3.39 0.16 1.18
N CYS A 158 -4.43 0.36 1.99
CA CYS A 158 -5.12 -0.71 2.73
C CYS A 158 -5.62 -1.83 1.80
N GLY A 159 -6.06 -1.47 0.58
CA GLY A 159 -6.47 -2.40 -0.47
C GLY A 159 -5.34 -3.35 -0.92
N GLY A 160 -4.07 -3.00 -0.70
CA GLY A 160 -2.93 -3.85 -1.00
C GLY A 160 -3.02 -5.22 -0.32
N CYS A 161 -3.53 -5.23 0.92
CA CYS A 161 -3.73 -6.44 1.73
C CYS A 161 -5.20 -6.84 1.83
N HIS A 162 -6.10 -5.87 2.02
CA HIS A 162 -7.51 -6.11 2.34
C HIS A 162 -8.43 -6.22 1.13
N THR A 163 -7.90 -6.33 -0.10
CA THR A 163 -8.66 -6.60 -1.33
C THR A 163 -8.19 -7.89 -1.95
N GLY A 164 -9.12 -8.73 -2.37
CA GLY A 164 -8.81 -9.97 -3.08
C GLY A 164 -7.97 -9.71 -4.33
N LYS A 165 -7.10 -10.66 -4.69
CA LYS A 165 -6.21 -10.57 -5.85
C LYS A 165 -6.63 -11.58 -6.92
N ASN A 166 -6.46 -11.18 -8.19
CA ASN A 166 -6.58 -12.12 -9.30
C ASN A 166 -5.29 -12.96 -9.46
N ILE A 167 -5.28 -13.88 -10.41
CA ILE A 167 -4.14 -14.77 -10.65
C ILE A 167 -2.86 -14.06 -11.10
N LEU A 168 -2.95 -12.80 -11.53
CA LEU A 168 -1.83 -11.95 -11.93
C LEU A 168 -1.44 -10.96 -10.83
N GLY A 169 -2.01 -11.08 -9.62
CA GLY A 169 -1.69 -10.28 -8.46
C GLY A 169 -2.35 -8.90 -8.40
N ALA A 170 -3.15 -8.52 -9.40
CA ALA A 170 -3.90 -7.28 -9.39
C ALA A 170 -5.12 -7.36 -8.44
N GLY A 171 -5.48 -6.22 -7.83
CA GLY A 171 -6.69 -6.12 -7.01
C GLY A 171 -7.95 -6.40 -7.83
N LYS A 172 -8.97 -6.92 -7.18
CA LYS A 172 -10.29 -7.10 -7.76
C LYS A 172 -11.21 -5.99 -7.23
N ASP A 173 -11.72 -5.14 -8.10
CA ASP A 173 -12.54 -3.98 -7.73
C ASP A 173 -13.82 -4.41 -7.00
N ASP A 174 -14.42 -5.51 -7.44
CA ASP A 174 -15.60 -6.09 -6.83
C ASP A 174 -15.35 -6.71 -5.44
N GLU A 175 -14.10 -6.91 -5.06
CA GLU A 175 -13.66 -7.38 -3.73
C GLU A 175 -12.97 -6.28 -2.92
N TYR A 176 -13.10 -5.00 -3.33
CA TYR A 176 -12.47 -3.87 -2.66
C TYR A 176 -12.73 -3.88 -1.14
N LEU A 177 -11.66 -3.96 -0.34
CA LEU A 177 -11.62 -4.03 1.13
C LEU A 177 -12.46 -5.16 1.77
N ARG A 178 -12.87 -6.17 1.00
CA ARG A 178 -13.63 -7.33 1.48
C ARG A 178 -12.75 -8.45 2.05
N GLY A 179 -11.47 -8.22 2.14
CA GLY A 179 -10.47 -9.17 2.59
C GLY A 179 -9.66 -9.75 1.45
N GLY A 180 -8.49 -10.25 1.78
CA GLY A 180 -7.56 -10.83 0.80
C GLY A 180 -6.66 -11.88 1.44
N THR A 181 -6.10 -12.75 0.61
CA THR A 181 -5.09 -13.71 1.04
C THR A 181 -3.72 -13.25 0.53
N LEU A 182 -2.77 -13.17 1.45
CA LEU A 182 -1.39 -12.83 1.18
C LEU A 182 -0.50 -13.95 1.70
N GLU A 183 0.29 -14.55 0.82
CA GLU A 183 1.13 -15.69 1.20
C GLU A 183 0.30 -16.79 1.91
N ASN A 184 0.51 -16.98 3.21
CA ASN A 184 -0.12 -18.03 4.01
C ASN A 184 -1.13 -17.49 5.03
N TRP A 185 -1.58 -16.25 4.89
CA TRP A 185 -2.48 -15.63 5.86
C TRP A 185 -3.51 -14.68 5.21
N PHE A 186 -4.57 -14.47 5.97
CA PHE A 186 -5.76 -13.77 5.51
C PHE A 186 -5.86 -12.39 6.17
N ALA A 187 -5.97 -11.34 5.34
CA ALA A 187 -6.35 -10.01 5.77
C ALA A 187 -7.89 -9.93 5.76
N PRO A 188 -8.54 -9.58 6.87
CA PRO A 188 -10.00 -9.63 6.96
C PRO A 188 -10.67 -8.52 6.13
N ASN A 189 -11.99 -8.67 5.93
CA ASN A 189 -12.86 -7.62 5.45
C ASN A 189 -12.88 -6.45 6.45
N ILE A 190 -12.52 -5.24 6.00
CA ILE A 190 -12.47 -4.02 6.82
C ILE A 190 -13.54 -3.00 6.45
N ARG A 191 -14.54 -3.36 5.68
CA ARG A 191 -15.73 -2.53 5.45
C ARG A 191 -16.53 -2.46 6.74
N GLY A 192 -16.88 -1.26 7.16
CA GLY A 192 -17.44 -1.01 8.50
C GLY A 192 -18.91 -0.59 8.51
N GLY A 193 -19.52 -0.46 7.35
CA GLY A 193 -20.94 -0.22 7.20
C GLY A 193 -21.78 -1.47 7.45
N GLU A 194 -23.05 -1.43 7.07
CA GLU A 194 -23.96 -2.55 7.26
C GLU A 194 -23.45 -3.80 6.54
N ASN A 195 -23.49 -4.94 7.24
CA ASN A 195 -22.97 -6.24 6.78
C ASN A 195 -21.45 -6.31 6.54
N GLY A 196 -20.68 -5.25 6.81
CA GLY A 196 -19.24 -5.26 6.69
C GLY A 196 -18.54 -6.12 7.75
N GLY A 197 -17.29 -6.52 7.48
CA GLY A 197 -16.51 -7.37 8.37
C GLY A 197 -16.26 -6.77 9.75
N ILE A 198 -16.20 -5.42 9.82
CA ILE A 198 -16.07 -4.67 11.07
C ILE A 198 -17.31 -3.80 11.37
N ALA A 199 -18.50 -4.23 10.91
CA ALA A 199 -19.75 -3.51 11.13
C ALA A 199 -20.05 -3.24 12.63
N HIS A 200 -19.65 -4.18 13.50
CA HIS A 200 -19.81 -4.09 14.94
C HIS A 200 -18.78 -3.19 15.65
N TRP A 201 -17.77 -2.70 14.93
CA TRP A 201 -16.78 -1.75 15.46
C TRP A 201 -17.33 -0.32 15.41
N SER A 202 -17.10 0.45 16.46
CA SER A 202 -17.27 1.90 16.43
C SER A 202 -16.11 2.59 15.72
N GLU A 203 -16.25 3.86 15.35
CA GLU A 203 -15.11 4.67 14.87
C GLU A 203 -14.00 4.76 15.92
N ASP A 204 -14.33 4.79 17.21
CA ASP A 204 -13.34 4.77 18.29
C ASP A 204 -12.59 3.43 18.34
N ASP A 205 -13.26 2.29 18.13
CA ASP A 205 -12.58 0.99 18.08
C ASP A 205 -11.58 0.93 16.93
N ILE A 206 -11.94 1.47 15.75
CA ILE A 206 -11.02 1.57 14.59
C ILE A 206 -9.86 2.48 14.90
N PHE A 207 -10.13 3.67 15.46
CA PHE A 207 -9.08 4.61 15.85
C PHE A 207 -8.12 4.00 16.87
N GLU A 208 -8.61 3.40 17.95
CA GLU A 208 -7.78 2.78 18.99
C GLU A 208 -6.94 1.62 18.42
N PHE A 209 -7.52 0.84 17.51
CA PHE A 209 -6.79 -0.24 16.84
C PHE A 209 -5.63 0.30 16.00
N LEU A 210 -5.89 1.28 15.14
CA LEU A 210 -4.86 1.85 14.27
C LEU A 210 -3.80 2.66 15.07
N LYS A 211 -4.20 3.31 16.17
CA LYS A 211 -3.31 4.17 16.97
C LYS A 211 -2.48 3.38 17.98
N TYR A 212 -3.10 2.40 18.64
CA TYR A 212 -2.50 1.73 19.81
C TYR A 212 -2.38 0.21 19.64
N GLY A 213 -2.86 -0.35 18.54
CA GLY A 213 -2.94 -1.79 18.37
C GLY A 213 -3.90 -2.45 19.36
N ARG A 214 -4.94 -1.74 19.78
CA ARG A 214 -5.92 -2.24 20.76
C ARG A 214 -7.32 -2.09 20.20
N ALA A 215 -8.08 -3.16 20.28
CA ALA A 215 -9.51 -3.12 20.07
C ALA A 215 -10.19 -4.07 21.05
N LYS A 216 -11.44 -3.79 21.42
CA LYS A 216 -12.23 -4.68 22.28
C LYS A 216 -12.40 -6.07 21.68
N HIS A 217 -12.28 -6.18 20.38
CA HIS A 217 -12.65 -7.35 19.60
C HIS A 217 -11.44 -8.19 19.15
N THR A 218 -10.26 -7.58 19.02
CA THR A 218 -9.06 -8.25 18.55
C THR A 218 -7.80 -7.45 18.86
N ALA A 219 -6.64 -8.10 18.75
CA ALA A 219 -5.33 -7.47 18.69
C ALA A 219 -4.76 -7.62 17.29
N PRO A 220 -3.92 -6.67 16.82
CA PRO A 220 -3.25 -6.81 15.53
C PRO A 220 -2.29 -8.00 15.59
N MET A 221 -2.35 -8.82 14.58
CA MET A 221 -1.48 -9.98 14.45
C MET A 221 -0.61 -9.86 13.22
N GLN A 222 0.59 -10.44 13.28
CA GLN A 222 1.51 -10.53 12.16
C GLN A 222 1.74 -9.18 11.44
N ARG A 223 1.51 -9.11 10.14
CA ARG A 223 1.75 -7.91 9.32
C ARG A 223 0.95 -6.68 9.77
N MET A 224 -0.29 -6.85 10.26
CA MET A 224 -1.05 -5.69 10.76
C MET A 224 -0.43 -5.11 12.04
N GLY A 225 0.20 -5.95 12.87
CA GLY A 225 0.99 -5.49 14.03
C GLY A 225 2.19 -4.63 13.59
N GLU A 226 2.84 -5.00 12.51
CA GLU A 226 3.93 -4.25 11.90
C GLU A 226 3.43 -2.90 11.35
N VAL A 227 2.33 -2.89 10.58
CA VAL A 227 1.69 -1.68 10.07
C VAL A 227 1.35 -0.71 11.22
N VAL A 228 0.77 -1.20 12.31
CA VAL A 228 0.48 -0.36 13.47
C VAL A 228 1.77 0.17 14.10
N SER A 229 2.75 -0.70 14.36
CA SER A 229 3.96 -0.32 15.11
C SER A 229 4.93 0.58 14.33
N ILE A 230 4.93 0.49 13.01
CA ILE A 230 5.86 1.24 12.15
C ILE A 230 5.18 2.44 11.47
N SER A 231 3.89 2.35 11.15
CA SER A 231 3.16 3.37 10.40
C SER A 231 2.06 4.04 11.22
N THR A 232 0.91 3.39 11.40
CA THR A 232 -0.33 4.08 11.78
C THR A 232 -0.30 4.71 13.17
N GLN A 233 0.42 4.14 14.15
CA GLN A 233 0.54 4.74 15.47
C GLN A 233 1.12 6.17 15.48
N PHE A 234 1.89 6.53 14.45
CA PHE A 234 2.53 7.84 14.35
C PHE A 234 1.66 8.87 13.63
N LEU A 235 0.53 8.45 13.08
CA LEU A 235 -0.39 9.35 12.40
C LEU A 235 -1.18 10.19 13.40
N GLU A 236 -1.62 11.36 12.92
CA GLU A 236 -2.46 12.26 13.70
C GLU A 236 -3.83 11.66 13.98
N GLU A 237 -4.40 11.95 15.14
CA GLU A 237 -5.74 11.48 15.51
C GLU A 237 -6.80 11.86 14.46
N LYS A 238 -6.73 13.10 13.94
CA LYS A 238 -7.66 13.57 12.90
C LYS A 238 -7.66 12.66 11.69
N ASP A 239 -6.49 12.24 11.23
CA ASP A 239 -6.34 11.39 10.05
C ASP A 239 -6.84 9.96 10.31
N LEU A 240 -6.52 9.37 11.45
CA LEU A 240 -7.03 8.05 11.81
C LEU A 240 -8.55 8.03 12.02
N ARG A 241 -9.12 9.10 12.56
CA ARG A 241 -10.57 9.26 12.64
C ARG A 241 -11.21 9.42 11.25
N SER A 242 -10.56 10.13 10.35
CA SER A 242 -10.99 10.24 8.95
C SER A 242 -11.00 8.86 8.27
N VAL A 243 -9.96 8.04 8.50
CA VAL A 243 -9.95 6.63 8.05
C VAL A 243 -11.13 5.86 8.61
N ALA A 244 -11.41 5.99 9.92
CA ALA A 244 -12.55 5.33 10.55
C ALA A 244 -13.88 5.75 9.92
N THR A 245 -14.09 7.06 9.72
CA THR A 245 -15.28 7.62 9.07
C THR A 245 -15.46 7.04 7.66
N TYR A 246 -14.40 6.96 6.88
CA TYR A 246 -14.47 6.37 5.53
C TYR A 246 -14.81 4.88 5.58
N LEU A 247 -14.09 4.08 6.35
CA LEU A 247 -14.34 2.64 6.46
C LEU A 247 -15.77 2.35 6.95
N LYS A 248 -16.29 3.12 7.91
CA LYS A 248 -17.66 2.98 8.42
C LYS A 248 -18.74 3.32 7.38
N SER A 249 -18.41 4.09 6.36
CA SER A 249 -19.33 4.40 5.27
C SER A 249 -19.45 3.31 4.19
N LEU A 250 -18.59 2.31 4.24
CA LEU A 250 -18.52 1.25 3.23
C LEU A 250 -19.42 0.07 3.61
N ASP A 251 -20.60 0.01 3.00
CA ASP A 251 -21.52 -1.12 3.16
C ASP A 251 -21.02 -2.36 2.42
N ASP A 252 -21.28 -3.52 2.98
CA ASP A 252 -20.99 -4.81 2.36
C ASP A 252 -22.30 -5.51 2.00
N THR A 253 -22.98 -4.99 0.99
CA THR A 253 -24.20 -5.63 0.48
C THR A 253 -23.86 -7.04 0.01
N PRO A 254 -24.56 -8.09 0.50
CA PRO A 254 -24.37 -9.44 -0.01
C PRO A 254 -24.57 -9.44 -1.53
N ARG A 255 -23.66 -10.07 -2.28
CA ARG A 255 -23.91 -10.31 -3.70
C ARG A 255 -25.16 -11.17 -3.81
N GLU A 256 -26.12 -10.75 -4.63
CA GLU A 256 -27.13 -11.69 -5.09
C GLU A 256 -26.38 -12.85 -5.77
N PRO A 257 -26.74 -14.10 -5.46
CA PRO A 257 -26.12 -15.24 -6.15
C PRO A 257 -26.33 -15.02 -7.65
N GLU A 258 -25.24 -15.02 -8.42
CA GLU A 258 -25.31 -14.99 -9.87
C GLU A 258 -26.28 -16.08 -10.31
N GLU A 259 -27.40 -15.70 -10.93
CA GLU A 259 -28.35 -16.69 -11.46
C GLU A 259 -27.58 -17.63 -12.37
N ALA A 260 -27.56 -18.91 -11.96
CA ALA A 260 -26.92 -19.92 -12.80
C ALA A 260 -27.52 -19.81 -14.22
N PRO A 261 -26.69 -19.80 -15.27
CA PRO A 261 -27.19 -19.70 -16.63
C PRO A 261 -28.26 -20.76 -16.85
N ASP A 262 -29.42 -20.33 -17.36
CA ASP A 262 -30.55 -21.21 -17.66
C ASP A 262 -30.06 -22.38 -18.55
N PRO A 263 -30.12 -23.64 -18.10
CA PRO A 263 -29.64 -24.78 -18.83
C PRO A 263 -30.43 -25.03 -20.15
N ALA A 264 -31.36 -24.14 -20.48
CA ALA A 264 -32.19 -24.22 -21.69
C ALA A 264 -31.86 -23.18 -22.80
N GLN A 265 -30.71 -22.47 -22.70
CA GLN A 265 -30.21 -21.60 -23.78
C GLN A 265 -29.03 -22.18 -24.50
#